data_8997ff6afb6a59c62abdd624f4c74b7a
#
_entry.id   8997ff6afb6a59c62abdd624f4c74b7a
#
_cell.length_a   1.000
_cell.length_b   1.000
_cell.length_c   1.000
_cell.angle_alpha   90.00
_cell.angle_beta   90.00
_cell.angle_gamma   90.00
#
_symmetry.space_group_name_H-M   'P 1'
#
loop_
_entity.id
_entity.type
_entity.pdbx_description
1 polymer ?
#
loop_
_entity_poly.entity_id
_entity_poly.type
_entity_poly.pdbx_seq_one_letter_code
_entity_poly.pdbx_strand_id
1 'polypeptide(L)'
;MVGNVKSMKLIAKKAWQSGLQISAALLFVIALGTEARSESLVSPFIDAEVPGAEPVGSGRFSVLFWDVYDATLFAPEGKWQANSPYALSLTYLRDFDGEDIASRSVKEMRRQSGVSRADLDRWLPLMRDLFPDVTSGDTLTGVYLDNGSARFYLNGSLLGDIEAPGFASRFFAIWLGEQTSEPEFRNKLLAGVAK
;
A
#
# COMPACT_ATOMS: atom_id res chain seq x y z
N MET A 1 28.86 -12.38 -76.02
CA MET A 1 28.93 -13.81 -75.65
C MET A 1 27.63 -14.19 -75.01
N VAL A 2 26.87 -14.98 -75.72
CA VAL A 2 25.50 -15.41 -75.40
C VAL A 2 25.62 -16.73 -74.65
N GLY A 3 25.25 -16.76 -73.40
CA GLY A 3 25.30 -17.92 -72.50
C GLY A 3 23.88 -18.32 -72.04
N ASN A 4 23.28 -19.13 -72.72
CA ASN A 4 22.43 -20.25 -72.46
C ASN A 4 21.32 -20.18 -71.39
N VAL A 5 20.18 -19.62 -71.83
CA VAL A 5 18.91 -19.56 -71.08
C VAL A 5 18.11 -20.90 -71.08
N LYS A 6 18.68 -21.95 -71.68
CA LYS A 6 17.95 -23.25 -71.87
C LYS A 6 18.09 -24.29 -70.78
N SER A 7 18.98 -24.02 -69.74
CA SER A 7 19.20 -25.03 -68.69
C SER A 7 18.33 -24.84 -67.44
N MET A 8 17.61 -23.72 -67.30
CA MET A 8 16.77 -23.45 -66.15
C MET A 8 15.31 -23.93 -66.27
N LYS A 9 14.87 -24.41 -67.44
CA LYS A 9 13.47 -24.85 -67.63
C LYS A 9 13.26 -26.35 -67.44
N LEU A 10 14.31 -27.16 -67.26
CA LEU A 10 14.18 -28.60 -67.05
C LEU A 10 14.11 -29.08 -65.59
N ILE A 11 14.38 -28.23 -64.61
CA ILE A 11 14.37 -28.62 -63.20
C ILE A 11 12.99 -28.43 -62.59
N ALA A 12 12.14 -27.58 -63.15
CA ALA A 12 10.82 -27.29 -62.63
C ALA A 12 9.69 -28.31 -62.97
N LYS A 13 9.96 -29.35 -63.81
CA LYS A 13 8.93 -30.25 -64.25
C LYS A 13 8.94 -31.64 -63.59
N LYS A 14 9.87 -31.94 -62.72
CA LYS A 14 10.04 -33.22 -62.01
C LYS A 14 9.61 -33.29 -60.56
N ALA A 15 9.10 -32.19 -59.99
CA ALA A 15 8.69 -32.13 -58.60
C ALA A 15 7.19 -32.23 -58.33
N TRP A 16 6.36 -32.57 -59.35
CA TRP A 16 4.91 -32.59 -59.19
C TRP A 16 4.26 -33.98 -59.27
N GLN A 17 5.04 -35.03 -59.17
CA GLN A 17 4.50 -36.41 -59.19
C GLN A 17 4.94 -37.31 -58.04
N SER A 18 5.30 -36.74 -56.91
CA SER A 18 5.44 -37.55 -55.72
C SER A 18 4.45 -37.02 -54.68
N GLY A 19 3.36 -37.73 -54.46
CA GLY A 19 2.34 -37.47 -53.50
C GLY A 19 2.92 -37.46 -52.09
N LEU A 20 3.20 -36.29 -51.59
CA LEU A 20 3.53 -36.12 -50.19
C LEU A 20 2.24 -35.72 -49.47
N GLN A 21 1.69 -36.66 -48.71
CA GLN A 21 0.62 -36.39 -47.77
C GLN A 21 1.17 -35.41 -46.72
N ILE A 22 0.74 -34.17 -46.81
CA ILE A 22 0.98 -33.20 -45.74
C ILE A 22 -0.01 -33.52 -44.63
N SER A 23 0.44 -34.29 -43.64
CA SER A 23 -0.25 -34.40 -42.37
C SER A 23 -0.32 -32.98 -41.78
N ALA A 24 -1.51 -32.44 -41.72
CA ALA A 24 -1.79 -31.20 -40.99
C ALA A 24 -1.55 -31.47 -39.51
N ALA A 25 -0.31 -31.24 -39.02
CA ALA A 25 -0.01 -31.13 -37.62
C ALA A 25 -0.65 -29.83 -37.14
N LEU A 26 -1.79 -29.97 -36.49
CA LEU A 26 -2.48 -28.90 -35.79
C LEU A 26 -1.53 -28.44 -34.66
N LEU A 27 -0.74 -27.41 -34.88
CA LEU A 27 0.00 -26.69 -33.82
C LEU A 27 -1.02 -26.02 -32.94
N PHE A 28 -1.41 -26.70 -31.86
CA PHE A 28 -2.14 -26.13 -30.74
C PHE A 28 -1.15 -25.26 -30.00
N VAL A 29 -1.05 -23.98 -30.39
CA VAL A 29 -0.35 -22.97 -29.60
C VAL A 29 -1.18 -22.76 -28.34
N ILE A 30 -0.80 -23.45 -27.25
CA ILE A 30 -1.25 -23.12 -25.92
C ILE A 30 -0.63 -21.74 -25.63
N ALA A 31 -1.41 -20.68 -25.88
CA ALA A 31 -1.14 -19.39 -25.33
C ALA A 31 -1.25 -19.55 -23.80
N LEU A 32 -0.13 -19.87 -23.17
CA LEU A 32 0.02 -19.61 -21.73
C LEU A 32 -0.15 -18.11 -21.57
N GLY A 33 -1.37 -17.70 -21.31
CA GLY A 33 -1.67 -16.37 -20.82
C GLY A 33 -0.88 -16.20 -19.54
N THR A 34 0.28 -15.56 -19.61
CA THR A 34 0.88 -14.90 -18.45
C THR A 34 -0.12 -13.84 -18.07
N GLU A 35 -1.03 -14.19 -17.14
CA GLU A 35 -1.76 -13.18 -16.41
C GLU A 35 -0.68 -12.33 -15.76
N ALA A 36 -0.48 -11.14 -16.29
CA ALA A 36 0.30 -10.11 -15.63
C ALA A 36 -0.43 -9.87 -14.31
N ARG A 37 0.04 -10.55 -13.25
CA ARG A 37 -0.37 -10.28 -11.89
C ARG A 37 -0.01 -8.83 -11.68
N SER A 38 -1.01 -7.96 -11.70
CA SER A 38 -0.87 -6.57 -11.27
C SER A 38 -0.17 -6.65 -9.91
N GLU A 39 1.06 -6.17 -9.83
CA GLU A 39 1.74 -6.05 -8.54
C GLU A 39 0.79 -5.25 -7.67
N SER A 40 0.25 -5.91 -6.65
CA SER A 40 -0.61 -5.25 -5.68
C SER A 40 0.20 -4.14 -5.04
N LEU A 41 -0.26 -2.90 -5.15
CA LEU A 41 0.33 -1.74 -4.46
C LEU A 41 0.24 -1.91 -2.93
N VAL A 42 -0.46 -2.94 -2.48
CA VAL A 42 -0.69 -3.27 -1.07
C VAL A 42 0.33 -4.32 -0.64
N SER A 43 1.08 -4.02 0.41
CA SER A 43 2.02 -4.96 1.01
C SER A 43 1.28 -6.18 1.57
N PRO A 44 1.84 -7.42 1.45
CA PRO A 44 1.17 -8.65 1.89
C PRO A 44 0.73 -8.63 3.36
N PHE A 45 1.47 -7.96 4.24
CA PHE A 45 1.11 -7.86 5.66
C PHE A 45 -0.12 -6.95 5.86
N ILE A 46 -0.33 -5.92 5.02
CA ILE A 46 -1.52 -5.07 5.07
C ILE A 46 -2.75 -5.89 4.64
N ASP A 47 -2.65 -6.66 3.56
CA ASP A 47 -3.76 -7.50 3.08
C ASP A 47 -4.13 -8.61 4.08
N ALA A 48 -3.14 -9.13 4.83
CA ALA A 48 -3.37 -10.10 5.90
C ALA A 48 -4.16 -9.51 7.09
N GLU A 49 -3.92 -8.24 7.43
CA GLU A 49 -4.60 -7.55 8.54
C GLU A 49 -5.92 -6.87 8.09
N VAL A 50 -5.96 -6.43 6.83
CA VAL A 50 -7.09 -5.73 6.22
C VAL A 50 -7.44 -6.44 4.90
N PRO A 51 -8.20 -7.55 4.95
CA PRO A 51 -8.51 -8.35 3.76
C PRO A 51 -9.20 -7.53 2.66
N GLY A 52 -8.67 -7.64 1.44
CA GLY A 52 -9.15 -6.85 0.30
C GLY A 52 -8.78 -5.37 0.38
N ALA A 53 -7.67 -5.06 1.08
CA ALA A 53 -7.17 -3.70 1.19
C ALA A 53 -6.88 -3.08 -0.18
N GLU A 54 -7.41 -1.89 -0.40
CA GLU A 54 -7.08 -1.03 -1.54
C GLU A 54 -6.77 0.38 -1.04
N PRO A 55 -5.98 1.17 -1.78
CA PRO A 55 -5.74 2.57 -1.42
C PRO A 55 -7.05 3.38 -1.43
N VAL A 56 -7.33 4.07 -0.33
CA VAL A 56 -8.43 5.04 -0.20
C VAL A 56 -7.97 6.40 -0.70
N GLY A 57 -6.78 6.82 -0.27
CA GLY A 57 -6.18 8.08 -0.66
C GLY A 57 -4.78 8.21 -0.10
N SER A 58 -4.03 9.17 -0.62
CA SER A 58 -2.67 9.43 -0.22
C SER A 58 -2.31 10.90 -0.31
N GLY A 59 -1.25 11.30 0.39
CA GLY A 59 -0.75 12.66 0.33
C GLY A 59 0.58 12.82 1.05
N ARG A 60 1.27 13.91 0.70
CA ARG A 60 2.47 14.36 1.40
C ARG A 60 2.07 15.33 2.51
N PHE A 61 2.60 15.07 3.68
CA PHE A 61 2.52 16.00 4.81
C PHE A 61 3.79 16.83 4.91
N SER A 62 3.61 18.14 4.96
CA SER A 62 4.72 19.10 5.05
C SER A 62 4.40 20.13 6.13
N VAL A 63 5.42 20.55 6.87
CA VAL A 63 5.32 21.65 7.84
C VAL A 63 6.20 22.81 7.36
N LEU A 64 5.58 23.94 7.08
CA LEU A 64 6.23 25.09 6.44
C LEU A 64 6.86 24.69 5.11
N PHE A 65 8.19 24.59 5.03
CA PHE A 65 8.94 24.21 3.82
C PHE A 65 9.55 22.81 3.91
N TRP A 66 9.18 22.01 4.92
CA TRP A 66 9.80 20.73 5.23
C TRP A 66 8.82 19.58 4.99
N ASP A 67 9.14 18.73 4.03
CA ASP A 67 8.43 17.46 3.84
C ASP A 67 8.75 16.53 5.00
N VAL A 68 7.71 15.96 5.61
CA VAL A 68 7.82 15.13 6.82
C VAL A 68 7.64 13.65 6.47
N TYR A 69 6.54 13.32 5.80
CA TYR A 69 6.25 11.96 5.32
C TYR A 69 5.24 11.97 4.17
N ASP A 70 5.25 10.90 3.40
CA ASP A 70 4.15 10.51 2.51
C ASP A 70 3.25 9.53 3.26
N ALA A 71 1.94 9.73 3.20
CA ALA A 71 0.98 8.84 3.83
C ALA A 71 0.03 8.21 2.81
N THR A 72 -0.35 6.95 3.05
CA THR A 72 -1.37 6.24 2.29
C THR A 72 -2.31 5.52 3.25
N LEU A 73 -3.61 5.74 3.07
CA LEU A 73 -4.67 5.04 3.77
C LEU A 73 -5.14 3.86 2.93
N PHE A 74 -5.26 2.68 3.55
CA PHE A 74 -5.79 1.46 2.94
C PHE A 74 -7.01 0.99 3.71
N ALA A 75 -8.03 0.54 2.99
CA ALA A 75 -9.23 -0.04 3.58
C ALA A 75 -9.82 -1.11 2.63
N PRO A 76 -10.70 -2.00 3.11
CA PRO A 76 -11.37 -2.98 2.25
C PRO A 76 -12.05 -2.29 1.06
N GLU A 77 -11.76 -2.77 -0.16
CA GLU A 77 -12.30 -2.24 -1.42
C GLU A 77 -12.08 -0.71 -1.61
N GLY A 78 -11.05 -0.14 -0.97
CA GLY A 78 -10.79 1.30 -1.00
C GLY A 78 -11.84 2.16 -0.28
N LYS A 79 -12.68 1.55 0.57
CA LYS A 79 -13.79 2.22 1.25
C LYS A 79 -13.54 2.29 2.75
N TRP A 80 -13.05 3.43 3.20
CA TRP A 80 -12.76 3.62 4.62
C TRP A 80 -14.03 3.81 5.46
N GLN A 81 -14.08 3.14 6.61
CA GLN A 81 -15.08 3.29 7.67
C GLN A 81 -14.37 3.34 9.03
N ALA A 82 -14.79 4.24 9.90
CA ALA A 82 -14.09 4.51 11.17
C ALA A 82 -14.01 3.29 12.14
N ASN A 83 -14.96 2.36 12.05
CA ASN A 83 -15.07 1.21 12.95
C ASN A 83 -14.83 -0.14 12.25
N SER A 84 -14.25 -0.12 11.06
CA SER A 84 -13.84 -1.31 10.32
C SER A 84 -12.31 -1.34 10.24
N PRO A 85 -11.66 -2.49 9.96
CA PRO A 85 -10.21 -2.53 9.79
C PRO A 85 -9.71 -1.62 8.67
N TYR A 86 -8.62 -0.95 8.93
CA TYR A 86 -7.88 -0.17 7.93
C TYR A 86 -6.41 -0.03 8.34
N ALA A 87 -5.56 0.32 7.40
CA ALA A 87 -4.15 0.60 7.65
C ALA A 87 -3.77 2.01 7.16
N LEU A 88 -2.95 2.68 7.94
CA LEU A 88 -2.34 3.97 7.59
C LEU A 88 -0.82 3.81 7.60
N SER A 89 -0.20 3.94 6.43
CA SER A 89 1.25 3.87 6.26
C SER A 89 1.84 5.26 6.12
N LEU A 90 2.89 5.54 6.88
CA LEU A 90 3.65 6.80 6.86
C LEU A 90 5.08 6.49 6.43
N THR A 91 5.47 6.87 5.21
CA THR A 91 6.86 6.77 4.74
C THR A 91 7.57 8.07 5.07
N TYR A 92 8.49 8.03 6.02
CA TYR A 92 9.20 9.19 6.49
C TYR A 92 10.19 9.73 5.46
N LEU A 93 10.26 11.03 5.34
CA LEU A 93 11.19 11.74 4.43
C LEU A 93 12.35 12.37 5.20
N ARG A 94 12.41 12.16 6.50
CA ARG A 94 13.39 12.68 7.46
C ARG A 94 13.50 11.75 8.65
N ASP A 95 14.60 11.90 9.40
CA ASP A 95 14.84 11.15 10.61
C ASP A 95 14.05 11.75 11.78
N PHE A 96 13.49 10.87 12.62
CA PHE A 96 12.79 11.23 13.86
C PHE A 96 13.08 10.20 14.94
N ASP A 97 13.26 10.68 16.17
CA ASP A 97 13.32 9.83 17.34
C ASP A 97 11.91 9.28 17.66
N GLY A 98 11.82 8.03 18.06
CA GLY A 98 10.55 7.39 18.46
C GLY A 98 9.86 8.12 19.61
N GLU A 99 10.63 8.67 20.55
CA GLU A 99 10.17 9.56 21.64
C GLU A 99 9.44 10.80 21.09
N ASP A 100 9.98 11.43 20.04
CA ASP A 100 9.38 12.60 19.41
C ASP A 100 8.08 12.25 18.68
N ILE A 101 8.04 11.08 18.02
CA ILE A 101 6.83 10.56 17.39
C ILE A 101 5.73 10.34 18.43
N ALA A 102 6.04 9.70 19.56
CA ALA A 102 5.11 9.46 20.65
C ALA A 102 4.62 10.77 21.28
N SER A 103 5.54 11.69 21.56
CA SER A 103 5.25 13.00 22.15
C SER A 103 4.38 13.86 21.24
N ARG A 104 4.64 13.86 19.94
CA ARG A 104 3.82 14.56 18.94
C ARG A 104 2.43 13.95 18.86
N SER A 105 2.32 12.62 18.87
CA SER A 105 1.03 11.91 18.84
C SER A 105 0.15 12.32 20.04
N VAL A 106 0.71 12.33 21.26
CA VAL A 106 0.01 12.83 22.48
C VAL A 106 -0.45 14.27 22.32
N LYS A 107 0.40 15.15 21.75
CA LYS A 107 0.04 16.56 21.53
C LYS A 107 -1.17 16.70 20.61
N GLU A 108 -1.25 15.90 19.54
CA GLU A 108 -2.39 15.93 18.62
C GLU A 108 -3.63 15.28 19.25
N MET A 109 -3.48 14.13 19.93
CA MET A 109 -4.60 13.48 20.63
C MET A 109 -5.23 14.38 21.71
N ARG A 110 -4.43 15.19 22.40
CA ARG A 110 -4.91 16.17 23.41
C ARG A 110 -5.88 17.20 22.86
N ARG A 111 -5.84 17.47 21.55
CA ARG A 111 -6.72 18.46 20.90
C ARG A 111 -8.13 17.89 20.67
N GLN A 112 -8.29 16.58 20.77
CA GLN A 112 -9.55 15.90 20.51
C GLN A 112 -10.46 16.00 21.76
N SER A 113 -11.73 16.34 21.54
CA SER A 113 -12.73 16.33 22.62
C SER A 113 -12.91 14.92 23.20
N GLY A 114 -13.08 14.83 24.50
CA GLY A 114 -13.28 13.56 25.20
C GLY A 114 -12.01 12.74 25.46
N VAL A 115 -10.82 13.28 25.15
CA VAL A 115 -9.55 12.70 25.58
C VAL A 115 -9.14 13.35 26.91
N SER A 116 -9.03 12.53 27.96
CA SER A 116 -8.63 13.00 29.29
C SER A 116 -7.10 13.01 29.44
N ARG A 117 -6.62 13.78 30.44
CA ARG A 117 -5.20 13.73 30.81
C ARG A 117 -4.79 12.31 31.24
N ALA A 118 -5.63 11.61 31.98
CA ALA A 118 -5.34 10.26 32.44
C ALA A 118 -5.19 9.28 31.27
N ASP A 119 -5.94 9.46 30.16
CA ASP A 119 -5.75 8.66 28.96
C ASP A 119 -4.39 8.92 28.32
N LEU A 120 -4.00 10.19 28.18
CA LEU A 120 -2.71 10.56 27.61
C LEU A 120 -1.53 10.07 28.46
N ASP A 121 -1.63 10.17 29.80
CA ASP A 121 -0.61 9.69 30.74
C ASP A 121 -0.46 8.16 30.68
N ARG A 122 -1.52 7.43 30.31
CA ARG A 122 -1.52 5.97 30.09
C ARG A 122 -0.94 5.60 28.71
N TRP A 123 -1.27 6.35 27.67
CA TRP A 123 -0.92 6.00 26.27
C TRP A 123 0.51 6.40 25.90
N LEU A 124 1.03 7.49 26.47
CA LEU A 124 2.38 7.96 26.14
C LEU A 124 3.48 6.90 26.38
N PRO A 125 3.57 6.25 27.56
CA PRO A 125 4.59 5.22 27.76
C PRO A 125 4.45 4.04 26.78
N LEU A 126 3.21 3.61 26.45
CA LEU A 126 3.00 2.52 25.51
C LEU A 126 3.55 2.85 24.11
N MET A 127 3.39 4.10 23.66
CA MET A 127 3.96 4.55 22.39
C MET A 127 5.47 4.68 22.44
N ARG A 128 6.03 5.16 23.55
CA ARG A 128 7.48 5.29 23.76
C ARG A 128 8.18 3.95 23.73
N ASP A 129 7.57 2.94 24.34
CA ASP A 129 8.13 1.59 24.41
C ASP A 129 8.05 0.87 23.05
N LEU A 130 7.08 1.27 22.19
CA LEU A 130 6.80 0.59 20.94
C LEU A 130 7.42 1.27 19.71
N PHE A 131 7.45 2.60 19.66
CA PHE A 131 7.89 3.31 18.46
C PHE A 131 9.41 3.43 18.41
N PRO A 132 10.06 2.87 17.39
CA PRO A 132 11.49 3.03 17.20
C PRO A 132 11.83 4.41 16.60
N ASP A 133 13.10 4.74 16.63
CA ASP A 133 13.64 5.78 15.78
C ASP A 133 13.44 5.39 14.31
N VAL A 134 13.18 6.36 13.47
CA VAL A 134 13.00 6.19 12.02
C VAL A 134 13.97 7.07 11.26
N THR A 135 14.38 6.59 10.11
CA THR A 135 15.20 7.35 9.17
C THR A 135 14.43 7.64 7.89
N SER A 136 14.95 8.56 7.07
CA SER A 136 14.36 8.85 5.76
C SER A 136 14.25 7.57 4.92
N GLY A 137 13.05 7.26 4.44
CA GLY A 137 12.70 6.04 3.69
C GLY A 137 12.02 4.96 4.54
N ASP A 138 12.11 5.03 5.88
CA ASP A 138 11.39 4.08 6.73
C ASP A 138 9.88 4.30 6.66
N THR A 139 9.14 3.20 6.70
CA THR A 139 7.67 3.21 6.69
C THR A 139 7.12 2.63 7.99
N LEU A 140 6.49 3.47 8.79
CA LEU A 140 5.71 3.06 9.95
C LEU A 140 4.24 2.90 9.52
N THR A 141 3.70 1.70 9.71
CA THR A 141 2.30 1.39 9.39
C THR A 141 1.54 1.07 10.66
N GLY A 142 0.47 1.80 10.91
CA GLY A 142 -0.51 1.48 11.93
C GLY A 142 -1.75 0.81 11.32
N VAL A 143 -2.24 -0.24 11.94
CA VAL A 143 -3.47 -0.94 11.56
C VAL A 143 -4.50 -0.82 12.67
N TYR A 144 -5.69 -0.33 12.34
CA TYR A 144 -6.85 -0.40 13.21
C TYR A 144 -7.48 -1.80 13.06
N LEU A 145 -7.57 -2.56 14.14
CA LEU A 145 -8.08 -3.93 14.13
C LEU A 145 -9.57 -4.00 14.52
N ASP A 146 -10.26 -5.07 14.13
CA ASP A 146 -11.67 -5.31 14.43
C ASP A 146 -11.99 -5.27 15.93
N ASN A 147 -11.04 -5.67 16.79
CA ASN A 147 -11.19 -5.62 18.25
C ASN A 147 -11.00 -4.22 18.85
N GLY A 148 -10.75 -3.21 18.01
CA GLY A 148 -10.53 -1.82 18.43
C GLY A 148 -9.14 -1.55 19.00
N SER A 149 -8.17 -2.45 18.80
CA SER A 149 -6.75 -2.21 19.12
C SER A 149 -6.01 -1.65 17.91
N ALA A 150 -4.76 -1.20 18.12
CA ALA A 150 -3.86 -0.75 17.08
C ALA A 150 -2.62 -1.64 17.02
N ARG A 151 -2.29 -2.14 15.84
CA ARG A 151 -1.09 -2.92 15.53
C ARG A 151 -0.12 -2.09 14.72
N PHE A 152 1.18 -2.22 14.99
CA PHE A 152 2.19 -1.39 14.35
C PHE A 152 3.28 -2.22 13.69
N TYR A 153 3.74 -1.74 12.54
CA TYR A 153 4.80 -2.35 11.73
C TYR A 153 5.83 -1.30 11.32
N LEU A 154 7.11 -1.66 11.34
CA LEU A 154 8.18 -0.88 10.70
C LEU A 154 8.71 -1.65 9.50
N ASN A 155 8.64 -1.06 8.31
CA ASN A 155 9.10 -1.68 7.06
C ASN A 155 8.52 -3.11 6.84
N GLY A 156 7.27 -3.32 7.25
CA GLY A 156 6.59 -4.62 7.18
C GLY A 156 6.90 -5.59 8.32
N SER A 157 7.84 -5.27 9.22
CA SER A 157 8.14 -6.07 10.41
C SER A 157 7.23 -5.65 11.57
N LEU A 158 6.57 -6.62 12.21
CA LEU A 158 5.71 -6.36 13.36
C LEU A 158 6.51 -5.76 14.52
N LEU A 159 6.05 -4.64 15.04
CA LEU A 159 6.54 -4.02 16.28
C LEU A 159 5.74 -4.53 17.50
N GLY A 160 4.42 -4.55 17.40
CA GLY A 160 3.51 -4.98 18.47
C GLY A 160 2.15 -4.29 18.41
N ASP A 161 1.35 -4.52 19.45
CA ASP A 161 -0.02 -4.02 19.58
C ASP A 161 -0.16 -3.07 20.76
N ILE A 162 -1.04 -2.06 20.63
CA ILE A 162 -1.54 -1.25 21.74
C ILE A 162 -3.03 -1.53 21.89
N GLU A 163 -3.39 -2.26 22.95
CA GLU A 163 -4.76 -2.69 23.24
C GLU A 163 -5.47 -1.79 24.26
N ALA A 164 -4.84 -0.68 24.64
CA ALA A 164 -5.41 0.24 25.64
C ALA A 164 -6.76 0.80 25.18
N PRO A 165 -7.80 0.77 26.04
CA PRO A 165 -9.13 1.23 25.68
C PRO A 165 -9.16 2.63 25.09
N GLY A 166 -9.79 2.79 23.92
CA GLY A 166 -9.93 4.06 23.23
C GLY A 166 -8.68 4.56 22.50
N PHE A 167 -7.52 3.92 22.70
CA PHE A 167 -6.26 4.36 22.09
C PHE A 167 -6.36 4.41 20.57
N ALA A 168 -6.68 3.28 19.93
CA ALA A 168 -6.63 3.17 18.47
C ALA A 168 -7.49 4.23 17.79
N SER A 169 -8.75 4.39 18.21
CA SER A 169 -9.65 5.38 17.62
C SER A 169 -9.12 6.81 17.76
N ARG A 170 -8.49 7.14 18.90
CA ARG A 170 -7.93 8.48 19.15
C ARG A 170 -6.60 8.69 18.45
N PHE A 171 -5.78 7.65 18.32
CA PHE A 171 -4.53 7.70 17.59
C PHE A 171 -4.77 7.95 16.10
N PHE A 172 -5.60 7.15 15.46
CA PHE A 172 -5.88 7.34 14.03
C PHE A 172 -6.69 8.61 13.74
N ALA A 173 -7.48 9.11 14.71
CA ALA A 173 -8.15 10.39 14.57
C ALA A 173 -7.20 11.61 14.48
N ILE A 174 -5.91 11.45 14.77
CA ILE A 174 -4.89 12.46 14.46
C ILE A 174 -4.95 12.85 12.97
N TRP A 175 -5.14 11.88 12.09
CA TRP A 175 -5.21 12.09 10.63
C TRP A 175 -6.62 12.04 10.06
N LEU A 176 -7.47 11.15 10.60
CA LEU A 176 -8.76 10.78 9.99
C LEU A 176 -9.95 11.41 10.72
N GLY A 177 -9.76 11.94 11.91
CA GLY A 177 -10.82 12.54 12.72
C GLY A 177 -11.25 13.91 12.21
N GLU A 178 -12.49 14.30 12.51
CA GLU A 178 -13.03 15.62 12.16
C GLU A 178 -12.32 16.77 12.90
N GLN A 179 -11.72 16.47 14.06
CA GLN A 179 -10.98 17.43 14.88
C GLN A 179 -9.46 17.42 14.63
N THR A 180 -9.02 16.86 13.51
CA THR A 180 -7.61 16.91 13.12
C THR A 180 -7.12 18.35 12.97
N SER A 181 -5.84 18.59 13.30
CA SER A 181 -5.20 19.89 13.02
C SER A 181 -4.95 20.14 11.54
N GLU A 182 -5.11 19.08 10.71
CA GLU A 182 -4.71 19.07 9.29
C GLU A 182 -5.89 18.65 8.38
N PRO A 183 -6.98 19.45 8.30
CA PRO A 183 -8.19 19.04 7.59
C PRO A 183 -7.97 18.85 6.08
N GLU A 184 -7.07 19.62 5.47
CA GLU A 184 -6.73 19.45 4.06
C GLU A 184 -6.00 18.14 3.79
N PHE A 185 -5.12 17.74 4.71
CA PHE A 185 -4.42 16.46 4.63
C PHE A 185 -5.39 15.29 4.82
N ARG A 186 -6.30 15.40 5.79
CA ARG A 186 -7.41 14.44 5.96
C ARG A 186 -8.20 14.25 4.66
N ASN A 187 -8.54 15.34 3.98
CA ASN A 187 -9.28 15.28 2.72
C ASN A 187 -8.53 14.50 1.63
N LYS A 188 -7.20 14.61 1.56
CA LYS A 188 -6.37 13.82 0.64
C LYS A 188 -6.43 12.33 0.96
N LEU A 189 -6.32 11.97 2.25
CA LEU A 189 -6.38 10.57 2.70
C LEU A 189 -7.77 9.94 2.48
N LEU A 190 -8.83 10.73 2.53
CA LEU A 190 -10.21 10.27 2.35
C LEU A 190 -10.76 10.52 0.93
N ALA A 191 -9.91 10.85 -0.04
CA ALA A 191 -10.35 11.24 -1.39
C ALA A 191 -11.12 10.16 -2.14
N GLY A 192 -10.89 8.88 -1.83
CA GLY A 192 -11.62 7.74 -2.42
C GLY A 192 -12.94 7.42 -1.73
N VAL A 193 -13.25 8.06 -0.59
CA VAL A 193 -14.53 7.85 0.10
C VAL A 193 -15.60 8.64 -0.69
N ALA A 194 -16.56 7.91 -1.27
CA ALA A 194 -17.69 8.55 -1.95
C ALA A 194 -18.42 9.49 -0.97
N LYS A 195 -18.62 10.75 -1.40
CA LYS A 195 -19.37 11.75 -0.66
C LYS A 195 -20.86 11.44 -0.70
#